data_8f810c89e45defe129f8da661ec8748a
#
_entry.id   8f810c89e45defe129f8da661ec8748a
#
_cell.length_a   1.000
_cell.length_b   1.000
_cell.length_c   1.000
_cell.angle_alpha   90.00
_cell.angle_beta   90.00
_cell.angle_gamma   90.00
#
_symmetry.space_group_name_H-M   'P 1'
#
loop_
_entity.id
_entity.type
_entity.pdbx_description
1 polymer ?
#
loop_
_entity_poly.entity_id
_entity_poly.type
_entity_poly.pdbx_seq_one_letter_code
_entity_poly.pdbx_strand_id
1 'polypeptide(L)'
;RSRGLGDVYKRQQLWNAVEAAEKTKDSRLAREFVVALPIELDKDSNISLLQNFIQKNFVNMGMCADFAIHDTDGHNPHAHILLTVRPLNENGTWQYKTEKEYLCIKNGEEKGFTATEFKAAQKDGWEKQYRYKVGKKKIYMTASAAQEKGYDRIDKHPKSSRYGRQNPLSLIHI
;
A
#
# COMPACT_ATOMS: atom_id res chain seq x y z
N ARG A 1 4.50 -15.31 31.40
CA ARG A 1 3.79 -16.43 30.72
C ARG A 1 4.63 -16.84 29.55
N SER A 2 5.04 -18.13 29.49
CA SER A 2 5.68 -18.70 28.31
C SER A 2 4.74 -18.55 27.12
N ARG A 3 5.23 -17.91 26.06
CA ARG A 3 4.53 -17.85 24.77
C ARG A 3 4.39 -19.30 24.29
N GLY A 4 3.17 -19.73 23.97
CA GLY A 4 2.97 -21.06 23.40
C GLY A 4 3.73 -21.19 22.08
N LEU A 5 4.29 -22.37 21.81
CA LEU A 5 4.97 -22.69 20.54
C LEU A 5 4.13 -22.30 19.30
N GLY A 6 2.78 -22.37 19.41
CA GLY A 6 1.87 -21.98 18.34
C GLY A 6 1.91 -20.47 17.99
N ASP A 7 2.15 -19.60 18.97
CA ASP A 7 2.20 -18.16 18.72
C ASP A 7 3.51 -17.77 18.04
N VAL A 8 4.62 -18.39 18.40
CA VAL A 8 5.92 -18.18 17.76
C VAL A 8 5.86 -18.64 16.29
N TYR A 9 5.26 -19.78 16.04
CA TYR A 9 5.12 -20.32 14.69
C TYR A 9 4.26 -19.43 13.78
N LYS A 10 3.14 -18.92 14.29
CA LYS A 10 2.26 -17.98 13.55
C LYS A 10 2.98 -16.68 13.23
N ARG A 11 3.75 -16.14 14.17
CA ARG A 11 4.56 -14.94 13.95
C ARG A 11 5.59 -15.16 12.86
N GLN A 12 6.30 -16.27 12.90
CA GLN A 12 7.29 -16.61 11.89
C GLN A 12 6.66 -16.79 10.51
N GLN A 13 5.50 -17.44 10.42
CA GLN A 13 4.77 -17.56 9.17
C GLN A 13 4.36 -16.19 8.60
N LEU A 14 3.89 -15.27 9.43
CA LEU A 14 3.54 -13.92 9.01
C LEU A 14 4.76 -13.20 8.40
N TRP A 15 5.87 -13.17 9.13
CA TRP A 15 7.04 -12.41 8.67
C TRP A 15 7.73 -13.07 7.48
N ASN A 16 7.74 -14.39 7.37
CA ASN A 16 8.19 -15.10 6.17
C ASN A 16 7.30 -14.76 4.95
N ALA A 17 5.98 -14.65 5.15
CA ALA A 17 5.07 -14.27 4.08
C ALA A 17 5.26 -12.81 3.64
N VAL A 18 5.56 -11.90 4.57
CA VAL A 18 5.92 -10.50 4.27
C VAL A 18 7.20 -10.45 3.44
N GLU A 19 8.25 -11.16 3.86
CA GLU A 19 9.52 -11.21 3.14
C GLU A 19 9.34 -11.78 1.72
N ALA A 20 8.58 -12.85 1.57
CA ALA A 20 8.29 -13.44 0.27
C ALA A 20 7.50 -12.51 -0.67
N ALA A 21 6.67 -11.60 -0.11
CA ALA A 21 5.90 -10.62 -0.87
C ALA A 21 6.75 -9.43 -1.33
N GLU A 22 7.84 -9.13 -0.63
CA GLU A 22 8.73 -8.00 -0.89
C GLU A 22 9.93 -8.41 -1.74
N LYS A 23 9.78 -8.26 -3.07
CA LYS A 23 10.74 -8.80 -4.04
C LYS A 23 11.93 -7.90 -4.35
N THR A 24 11.92 -6.64 -3.94
CA THR A 24 13.01 -5.70 -4.24
C THR A 24 14.00 -5.64 -3.08
N LYS A 25 15.30 -5.56 -3.40
CA LYS A 25 16.40 -5.58 -2.43
C LYS A 25 16.24 -4.55 -1.30
N ASP A 26 15.72 -3.37 -1.63
CA ASP A 26 15.56 -2.27 -0.67
C ASP A 26 14.10 -2.11 -0.20
N SER A 27 13.31 -3.18 -0.28
CA SER A 27 11.92 -3.14 0.19
C SER A 27 11.86 -3.02 1.70
N ARG A 28 11.05 -2.07 2.16
CA ARG A 28 10.69 -2.00 3.58
C ARG A 28 9.74 -3.15 3.90
N LEU A 29 10.13 -3.99 4.88
CA LEU A 29 9.34 -5.17 5.29
C LEU A 29 8.31 -4.82 6.35
N ALA A 30 8.69 -3.98 7.30
CA ALA A 30 7.86 -3.61 8.44
C ALA A 30 8.05 -2.13 8.80
N ARG A 31 7.15 -1.65 9.64
CA ARG A 31 7.29 -0.39 10.38
C ARG A 31 7.22 -0.69 11.85
N GLU A 32 8.07 -0.04 12.60
CA GLU A 32 8.09 -0.14 14.04
C GLU A 32 7.57 1.15 14.66
N PHE A 33 6.77 0.98 15.72
CA PHE A 33 6.33 2.03 16.61
C PHE A 33 6.71 1.66 18.01
N VAL A 34 7.24 2.62 18.74
CA VAL A 34 7.45 2.49 20.18
C VAL A 34 6.46 3.40 20.87
N VAL A 35 5.60 2.82 21.70
CA VAL A 35 4.52 3.53 22.39
C VAL A 35 4.73 3.40 23.91
N ALA A 36 4.81 4.53 24.59
CA ALA A 36 4.81 4.53 26.06
C ALA A 36 3.44 4.08 26.58
N LEU A 37 3.46 3.31 27.64
CA LEU A 37 2.27 2.81 28.32
C LEU A 37 2.10 3.49 29.69
N PRO A 38 0.86 3.71 30.15
CA PRO A 38 0.62 4.27 31.48
C PRO A 38 1.18 3.39 32.59
N ILE A 39 1.96 3.97 33.48
CA ILE A 39 2.53 3.26 34.65
C ILE A 39 1.49 3.00 35.72
N GLU A 40 0.39 3.75 35.69
CA GLU A 40 -0.72 3.63 36.61
C GLU A 40 -1.60 2.41 36.36
N LEU A 41 -1.50 1.83 35.19
CA LEU A 41 -2.26 0.65 34.78
C LEU A 41 -1.48 -0.62 35.07
N ASP A 42 -2.20 -1.63 35.50
CA ASP A 42 -1.62 -2.97 35.58
C ASP A 42 -1.34 -3.55 34.17
N LYS A 43 -0.59 -4.64 34.15
CA LYS A 43 -0.13 -5.27 32.90
C LYS A 43 -1.29 -5.72 31.99
N ASP A 44 -2.37 -6.26 32.56
CA ASP A 44 -3.48 -6.79 31.77
C ASP A 44 -4.32 -5.63 31.20
N SER A 45 -4.46 -4.54 31.94
CA SER A 45 -5.08 -3.30 31.46
C SER A 45 -4.26 -2.65 30.33
N ASN A 46 -2.94 -2.59 30.48
CA ASN A 46 -2.04 -2.11 29.44
C ASN A 46 -2.09 -2.97 28.16
N ILE A 47 -2.16 -4.31 28.29
CA ILE A 47 -2.35 -5.21 27.16
C ILE A 47 -3.68 -4.91 26.44
N SER A 48 -4.76 -4.78 27.20
CA SER A 48 -6.09 -4.51 26.63
C SER A 48 -6.15 -3.16 25.92
N LEU A 49 -5.57 -2.12 26.54
CA LEU A 49 -5.45 -0.78 25.95
C LEU A 49 -4.70 -0.83 24.63
N LEU A 50 -3.54 -1.50 24.61
CA LEU A 50 -2.69 -1.61 23.44
C LEU A 50 -3.36 -2.40 22.32
N GLN A 51 -4.03 -3.52 22.64
CA GLN A 51 -4.78 -4.31 21.66
C GLN A 51 -5.90 -3.49 21.02
N ASN A 52 -6.68 -2.75 21.81
CA ASN A 52 -7.73 -1.87 21.29
C ASN A 52 -7.16 -0.75 20.41
N PHE A 53 -6.04 -0.16 20.81
CA PHE A 53 -5.35 0.86 20.02
C PHE A 53 -4.88 0.30 18.66
N ILE A 54 -4.21 -0.84 18.67
CA ILE A 54 -3.70 -1.51 17.47
C ILE A 54 -4.86 -1.92 16.56
N GLN A 55 -5.90 -2.52 17.11
CA GLN A 55 -7.07 -2.95 16.34
C GLN A 55 -7.73 -1.78 15.63
N LYS A 56 -7.99 -0.70 16.35
CA LYS A 56 -8.71 0.47 15.84
C LYS A 56 -7.90 1.25 14.81
N ASN A 57 -6.60 1.41 15.03
CA ASN A 57 -5.78 2.31 14.22
C ASN A 57 -5.04 1.63 13.07
N PHE A 58 -4.84 0.31 13.12
CA PHE A 58 -4.01 -0.39 12.12
C PHE A 58 -4.70 -1.63 11.55
N VAL A 59 -5.19 -2.53 12.39
CA VAL A 59 -5.75 -3.80 11.93
C VAL A 59 -7.05 -3.60 11.15
N ASN A 60 -7.93 -2.71 11.60
CA ASN A 60 -9.16 -2.37 10.86
C ASN A 60 -8.90 -1.77 9.47
N MET A 61 -7.70 -1.26 9.23
CA MET A 61 -7.26 -0.79 7.92
C MET A 61 -6.61 -1.88 7.07
N GLY A 62 -6.51 -3.11 7.60
CA GLY A 62 -5.95 -4.26 6.90
C GLY A 62 -4.48 -4.55 7.19
N MET A 63 -3.81 -3.81 8.07
CA MET A 63 -2.45 -4.12 8.49
C MET A 63 -2.42 -5.31 9.45
N CYS A 64 -1.40 -6.16 9.33
CA CYS A 64 -1.09 -7.11 10.39
C CYS A 64 -0.14 -6.47 11.38
N ALA A 65 -0.38 -6.72 12.66
CA ALA A 65 0.40 -6.18 13.75
C ALA A 65 0.98 -7.29 14.62
N ASP A 66 2.23 -7.11 15.00
CA ASP A 66 2.91 -7.91 16.02
C ASP A 66 3.46 -6.97 17.08
N PHE A 67 3.28 -7.27 18.36
CA PHE A 67 3.74 -6.39 19.41
C PHE A 67 4.35 -7.14 20.60
N ALA A 68 5.24 -6.44 21.28
CA ALA A 68 5.81 -6.88 22.54
C ALA A 68 5.79 -5.73 23.55
N ILE A 69 5.40 -6.02 24.78
CA ILE A 69 5.50 -5.07 25.87
C ILE A 69 6.78 -5.34 26.62
N HIS A 70 7.54 -4.28 26.83
CA HIS A 70 8.71 -4.23 27.65
C HIS A 70 8.36 -3.40 28.89
N ASP A 71 8.22 -4.10 29.97
CA ASP A 71 8.09 -3.51 31.29
C ASP A 71 9.08 -4.24 32.17
N THR A 72 10.25 -3.74 32.17
CA THR A 72 11.33 -4.42 32.84
C THR A 72 11.27 -4.18 34.34
N ASP A 73 10.85 -2.99 34.79
CA ASP A 73 10.96 -2.63 36.20
C ASP A 73 9.83 -1.68 36.64
N GLY A 74 8.80 -1.50 35.83
CA GLY A 74 7.69 -0.58 36.12
C GLY A 74 8.05 0.90 36.04
N HIS A 75 9.26 1.23 35.57
CA HIS A 75 9.71 2.62 35.47
C HIS A 75 9.45 3.24 34.11
N ASN A 76 9.37 2.45 33.06
CA ASN A 76 9.15 2.92 31.69
C ASN A 76 8.45 1.85 30.85
N PRO A 77 7.21 1.48 31.18
CA PRO A 77 6.48 0.50 30.41
C PRO A 77 6.24 1.04 29.00
N HIS A 78 6.63 0.25 28.00
CA HIS A 78 6.46 0.61 26.60
C HIS A 78 6.24 -0.62 25.73
N ALA A 79 5.65 -0.40 24.57
CA ALA A 79 5.39 -1.44 23.60
C ALA A 79 6.11 -1.16 22.29
N HIS A 80 6.72 -2.18 21.73
CA HIS A 80 7.18 -2.21 20.34
C HIS A 80 6.09 -2.84 19.49
N ILE A 81 5.64 -2.13 18.47
CA ILE A 81 4.59 -2.58 17.55
C ILE A 81 5.21 -2.66 16.16
N LEU A 82 5.26 -3.87 15.60
CA LEU A 82 5.65 -4.09 14.21
C LEU A 82 4.40 -4.21 13.34
N LEU A 83 4.32 -3.38 12.30
CA LEU A 83 3.22 -3.36 11.36
C LEU A 83 3.68 -3.76 9.96
N THR A 84 2.87 -4.52 9.26
CA THR A 84 3.11 -4.81 7.85
C THR A 84 2.95 -3.55 7.01
N VAL A 85 3.76 -3.41 5.96
CA VAL A 85 3.68 -2.26 5.03
C VAL A 85 2.56 -2.44 4.01
N ARG A 86 2.24 -3.71 3.69
CA ARG A 86 1.12 -4.05 2.82
C ARG A 86 -0.09 -4.44 3.66
N PRO A 87 -1.27 -3.94 3.35
CA PRO A 87 -2.50 -4.50 3.90
C PRO A 87 -2.72 -5.92 3.40
N LEU A 88 -3.37 -6.71 4.22
CA LEU A 88 -3.85 -8.05 3.87
C LEU A 88 -5.33 -7.97 3.51
N ASN A 89 -5.72 -8.58 2.40
CA ASN A 89 -7.12 -8.75 2.04
C ASN A 89 -7.77 -9.83 2.92
N GLU A 90 -9.10 -9.83 3.02
CA GLU A 90 -9.85 -10.86 3.77
C GLU A 90 -9.58 -12.29 3.26
N ASN A 91 -9.26 -12.44 1.98
CA ASN A 91 -8.90 -13.71 1.37
C ASN A 91 -7.44 -14.15 1.61
N GLY A 92 -6.68 -13.44 2.45
CA GLY A 92 -5.30 -13.75 2.78
C GLY A 92 -4.25 -13.33 1.74
N THR A 93 -4.63 -12.56 0.72
CA THR A 93 -3.68 -12.04 -0.28
C THR A 93 -3.18 -10.63 0.08
N TRP A 94 -1.91 -10.35 -0.23
CA TRP A 94 -1.34 -9.03 -0.01
C TRP A 94 -1.83 -8.00 -1.04
N GLN A 95 -2.19 -6.81 -0.58
CA GLN A 95 -2.46 -5.68 -1.46
C GLN A 95 -1.17 -5.12 -2.06
N TYR A 96 -1.29 -4.43 -3.19
CA TYR A 96 -0.16 -3.72 -3.78
C TYR A 96 0.14 -2.43 -2.98
N LYS A 97 1.44 -2.12 -2.80
CA LYS A 97 1.88 -0.82 -2.25
C LYS A 97 1.54 0.32 -3.20
N THR A 98 1.64 0.05 -4.48
CA THR A 98 1.36 0.96 -5.58
C THR A 98 0.53 0.27 -6.63
N GLU A 99 -0.54 0.91 -7.07
CA GLU A 99 -1.35 0.45 -8.18
C GLU A 99 -1.00 1.25 -9.44
N LYS A 100 -0.91 0.55 -10.59
CA LYS A 100 -0.64 1.21 -11.85
C LYS A 100 -1.79 2.15 -12.21
N GLU A 101 -1.43 3.40 -12.51
CA GLU A 101 -2.38 4.45 -12.87
C GLU A 101 -2.12 4.91 -14.29
N TYR A 102 -3.17 4.91 -15.11
CA TYR A 102 -3.12 5.41 -16.47
C TYR A 102 -3.46 6.89 -16.50
N LEU A 103 -2.66 7.69 -17.19
CA LEU A 103 -2.96 9.09 -17.43
C LEU A 103 -3.89 9.20 -18.64
N CYS A 104 -5.16 9.48 -18.35
CA CYS A 104 -6.21 9.64 -19.34
C CYS A 104 -6.50 11.13 -19.56
N ILE A 105 -7.08 11.46 -20.71
CA ILE A 105 -7.44 12.83 -21.05
C ILE A 105 -8.92 12.90 -21.45
N LYS A 106 -9.56 14.02 -21.09
CA LYS A 106 -10.91 14.41 -21.52
C LYS A 106 -10.98 15.93 -21.59
N ASN A 107 -11.39 16.47 -22.72
CA ASN A 107 -11.53 17.92 -22.94
C ASN A 107 -10.29 18.75 -22.57
N GLY A 108 -9.10 18.18 -22.77
CA GLY A 108 -7.83 18.85 -22.43
C GLY A 108 -7.38 18.70 -20.99
N GLU A 109 -8.19 18.12 -20.11
CA GLU A 109 -7.84 17.80 -18.73
C GLU A 109 -7.18 16.41 -18.66
N GLU A 110 -6.05 16.28 -17.98
CA GLU A 110 -5.37 15.01 -17.73
C GLU A 110 -5.64 14.54 -16.30
N LYS A 111 -6.07 13.27 -16.16
CA LYS A 111 -6.33 12.65 -14.85
C LYS A 111 -5.87 11.19 -14.82
N GLY A 112 -5.39 10.74 -13.65
CA GLY A 112 -4.98 9.36 -13.42
C GLY A 112 -6.16 8.48 -13.01
N PHE A 113 -6.22 7.28 -13.58
CA PHE A 113 -7.20 6.24 -13.23
C PHE A 113 -6.50 4.88 -13.12
N THR A 114 -6.87 4.12 -12.09
CA THR A 114 -6.49 2.71 -12.01
C THR A 114 -7.22 1.90 -13.09
N ALA A 115 -6.80 0.66 -13.33
CA ALA A 115 -7.44 -0.19 -14.32
C ALA A 115 -8.94 -0.41 -14.03
N THR A 116 -9.31 -0.48 -12.76
CA THR A 116 -10.70 -0.67 -12.33
C THR A 116 -11.51 0.59 -12.53
N GLU A 117 -10.99 1.75 -12.10
CA GLU A 117 -11.65 3.05 -12.24
C GLU A 117 -11.81 3.46 -13.71
N PHE A 118 -10.85 3.10 -14.55
CA PHE A 118 -10.92 3.44 -15.97
C PHE A 118 -12.13 2.83 -16.68
N LYS A 119 -12.62 1.68 -16.24
CA LYS A 119 -13.83 1.08 -16.81
C LYS A 119 -15.07 1.98 -16.68
N ALA A 120 -15.19 2.69 -15.57
CA ALA A 120 -16.25 3.67 -15.36
C ALA A 120 -15.91 4.99 -16.08
N ALA A 121 -14.69 5.49 -15.94
CA ALA A 121 -14.25 6.73 -16.58
C ALA A 121 -14.34 6.71 -18.10
N GLN A 122 -14.11 5.56 -18.73
CA GLN A 122 -14.27 5.40 -20.18
C GLN A 122 -15.69 5.66 -20.65
N LYS A 123 -16.71 5.29 -19.86
CA LYS A 123 -18.11 5.58 -20.17
C LYS A 123 -18.42 7.08 -20.12
N ASP A 124 -17.67 7.81 -19.27
CA ASP A 124 -17.76 9.26 -19.13
C ASP A 124 -16.92 10.02 -20.18
N GLY A 125 -16.30 9.31 -21.14
CA GLY A 125 -15.55 9.93 -22.24
C GLY A 125 -14.08 10.19 -21.92
N TRP A 126 -13.50 9.59 -20.87
CA TRP A 126 -12.05 9.61 -20.62
C TRP A 126 -11.35 8.62 -21.53
N GLU A 127 -10.27 9.08 -22.21
CA GLU A 127 -9.49 8.25 -23.11
C GLU A 127 -8.06 8.08 -22.62
N LYS A 128 -7.51 6.87 -22.78
CA LYS A 128 -6.08 6.60 -22.54
C LYS A 128 -5.22 7.28 -23.59
N GLN A 129 -4.09 7.79 -23.15
CA GLN A 129 -3.08 8.35 -24.04
C GLN A 129 -2.02 7.31 -24.38
N TYR A 130 -1.57 7.31 -25.63
CA TYR A 130 -0.48 6.47 -26.11
C TYR A 130 0.55 7.32 -26.80
N ARG A 131 1.75 6.81 -26.98
CA ARG A 131 2.82 7.51 -27.67
C ARG A 131 2.76 7.23 -29.17
N TYR A 132 2.77 8.30 -29.95
CA TYR A 132 2.73 8.28 -31.41
C TYR A 132 3.91 9.01 -32.01
N LYS A 133 4.30 8.60 -33.25
CA LYS A 133 5.34 9.27 -34.05
C LYS A 133 4.70 10.39 -34.86
N VAL A 134 5.21 11.62 -34.69
CA VAL A 134 4.78 12.78 -35.45
C VAL A 134 6.02 13.43 -36.06
N GLY A 135 6.33 13.08 -37.30
CA GLY A 135 7.61 13.45 -37.93
C GLY A 135 8.81 12.90 -37.18
N LYS A 136 9.67 13.80 -36.65
CA LYS A 136 10.84 13.43 -35.83
C LYS A 136 10.51 13.39 -34.31
N LYS A 137 9.32 13.82 -33.90
CA LYS A 137 8.91 13.91 -32.49
C LYS A 137 8.07 12.72 -32.08
N LYS A 138 8.09 12.44 -30.77
CA LYS A 138 7.22 11.46 -30.11
C LYS A 138 6.31 12.19 -29.17
N ILE A 139 5.00 12.10 -29.34
CA ILE A 139 4.03 12.79 -28.52
C ILE A 139 2.96 11.83 -27.98
N TYR A 140 2.36 12.19 -26.85
CA TYR A 140 1.23 11.46 -26.28
C TYR A 140 -0.08 12.08 -26.74
N MET A 141 -0.99 11.23 -27.21
CA MET A 141 -2.36 11.61 -27.56
C MET A 141 -3.30 10.40 -27.44
N THR A 142 -4.58 10.65 -27.56
CA THR A 142 -5.61 9.59 -27.58
C THR A 142 -5.55 8.81 -28.89
N ALA A 143 -6.13 7.60 -28.86
CA ALA A 143 -6.21 6.78 -30.08
C ALA A 143 -7.15 7.42 -31.11
N SER A 144 -8.23 8.07 -30.67
CA SER A 144 -9.17 8.80 -31.53
C SER A 144 -8.48 9.94 -32.28
N ALA A 145 -7.76 10.81 -31.55
CA ALA A 145 -7.02 11.94 -32.15
C ALA A 145 -5.89 11.52 -33.07
N ALA A 146 -5.24 10.39 -32.79
CA ALA A 146 -4.18 9.84 -33.64
C ALA A 146 -4.74 9.24 -34.94
N GLN A 147 -5.88 8.58 -34.87
CA GLN A 147 -6.54 8.00 -36.04
C GLN A 147 -7.02 9.08 -37.00
N GLU A 148 -7.57 10.19 -36.52
CA GLU A 148 -7.96 11.34 -37.35
C GLU A 148 -6.77 11.95 -38.10
N LYS A 149 -5.57 11.91 -37.52
CA LYS A 149 -4.35 12.50 -38.06
C LYS A 149 -3.46 11.50 -38.80
N GLY A 150 -3.81 10.23 -38.81
CA GLY A 150 -3.06 9.16 -39.48
C GLY A 150 -1.67 8.89 -38.89
N TYR A 151 -1.53 9.03 -37.52
CA TYR A 151 -0.25 8.83 -36.86
C TYR A 151 -0.05 7.39 -36.39
N ASP A 152 1.16 6.89 -36.52
CA ASP A 152 1.54 5.54 -36.14
C ASP A 152 1.84 5.44 -34.65
N ARG A 153 1.22 4.47 -34.00
CA ARG A 153 1.42 4.16 -32.58
C ARG A 153 2.77 3.49 -32.36
N ILE A 154 3.54 3.99 -31.40
CA ILE A 154 4.87 3.47 -31.05
C ILE A 154 4.78 2.46 -29.89
N ASP A 155 4.07 2.80 -28.82
CA ASP A 155 4.01 1.99 -27.61
C ASP A 155 2.72 1.18 -27.51
N LYS A 156 2.84 -0.09 -27.11
CA LYS A 156 1.69 -0.95 -26.81
C LYS A 156 0.97 -0.52 -25.53
N HIS A 157 1.70 0.06 -24.60
CA HIS A 157 1.19 0.43 -23.28
C HIS A 157 0.75 1.90 -23.24
N PRO A 158 -0.37 2.20 -22.55
CA PRO A 158 -0.80 3.58 -22.36
C PRO A 158 0.15 4.36 -21.45
N LYS A 159 0.13 5.69 -21.58
CA LYS A 159 0.81 6.60 -20.66
C LYS A 159 0.38 6.31 -19.23
N SER A 160 1.33 6.16 -18.34
CA SER A 160 1.07 5.94 -16.92
C SER A 160 1.77 6.99 -16.07
N SER A 161 1.26 7.23 -14.87
CA SER A 161 1.94 8.07 -13.91
C SER A 161 3.28 7.43 -13.52
N ARG A 162 4.28 8.26 -13.22
CA ARG A 162 5.64 7.80 -12.92
C ARG A 162 5.69 6.88 -11.70
N TYR A 163 4.88 7.18 -10.69
CA TYR A 163 4.91 6.48 -9.40
C TYR A 163 3.70 5.60 -9.14
N GLY A 164 2.71 5.60 -10.04
CA GLY A 164 1.41 4.96 -9.81
C GLY A 164 0.61 5.64 -8.69
N ARG A 165 -0.54 5.06 -8.34
CA ARG A 165 -1.29 5.45 -7.17
C ARG A 165 -0.76 4.67 -5.97
N GLN A 166 -0.22 5.37 -5.01
CA GLN A 166 0.29 4.75 -3.79
C GLN A 166 -0.88 4.39 -2.87
N ASN A 167 -0.81 3.20 -2.27
CA ASN A 167 -1.75 2.83 -1.23
C ASN A 167 -1.54 3.77 -0.02
N PRO A 168 -2.58 4.45 0.49
CA PRO A 168 -2.47 5.38 1.62
C PRO A 168 -1.74 4.78 2.83
N LEU A 169 -1.96 3.50 3.09
CA LEU A 169 -1.29 2.79 4.19
C LEU A 169 0.21 2.61 3.97
N SER A 170 0.68 2.63 2.70
CA SER A 170 2.11 2.61 2.40
C SER A 170 2.79 3.95 2.67
N LEU A 171 2.01 5.03 2.83
CA LEU A 171 2.46 6.40 3.01
C LEU A 171 2.41 6.91 4.45
N ILE A 172 1.95 6.11 5.41
CA ILE A 172 1.94 6.54 6.81
C ILE A 172 3.39 6.80 7.23
N HIS A 173 3.76 8.07 7.20
CA HIS A 173 4.96 8.59 7.81
C HIS A 173 4.57 9.07 9.21
N ILE A 174 5.31 8.60 10.18
CA ILE A 174 5.21 9.06 11.56
C ILE A 174 6.49 9.76 11.90
#